data_26c09a94f07e0061b3d5b66a285caab1
#
_entry.id   26c09a94f07e0061b3d5b66a285caab1
#
_cell.length_a   1.000
_cell.length_b   1.000
_cell.length_c   1.000
_cell.angle_alpha   90.00
_cell.angle_beta   90.00
_cell.angle_gamma   90.00
#
_symmetry.space_group_name_H-M   'P 1'
#
loop_
_entity.id
_entity.type
_entity.pdbx_description
1 polymer ?
#
loop_
_entity_poly.entity_id
_entity_poly.type
_entity_poly.pdbx_seq_one_letter_code
_entity_poly.pdbx_strand_id
1 'polypeptide(L)'
;MLLSYLVRFLLQILCLALLLGMASCVSVSHQNMPEENSADLGLLKKKCTLCHGLPHPKRHTQEEWGHLITIMTKRMNEKNISYTKEELFQIKSYLQRNAR
;
A
#
# COMPACT_ATOMS: atom_id res chain seq x y z
N MET A 1 -28.33 -6.23 -48.00
CA MET A 1 -27.68 -7.43 -47.44
C MET A 1 -26.23 -7.20 -47.11
N LEU A 2 -25.38 -6.74 -48.05
CA LEU A 2 -23.95 -6.52 -47.80
C LEU A 2 -23.70 -5.48 -46.70
N LEU A 3 -24.45 -4.39 -46.70
CA LEU A 3 -24.34 -3.32 -45.70
C LEU A 3 -24.65 -3.82 -44.30
N SER A 4 -25.62 -4.68 -44.10
CA SER A 4 -25.97 -5.24 -42.80
C SER A 4 -24.91 -6.20 -42.25
N TYR A 5 -24.22 -6.93 -43.12
CA TYR A 5 -23.07 -7.77 -42.75
C TYR A 5 -21.87 -6.92 -42.33
N LEU A 6 -21.58 -5.85 -43.08
CA LEU A 6 -20.49 -4.92 -42.74
C LEU A 6 -20.74 -4.24 -41.39
N VAL A 7 -21.93 -3.78 -41.12
CA VAL A 7 -22.32 -3.15 -39.85
C VAL A 7 -22.15 -4.13 -38.68
N ARG A 8 -22.64 -5.37 -38.85
CA ARG A 8 -22.48 -6.41 -37.80
C ARG A 8 -21.04 -6.75 -37.55
N PHE A 9 -20.23 -6.87 -38.61
CA PHE A 9 -18.82 -7.16 -38.50
C PHE A 9 -18.02 -6.04 -37.78
N LEU A 10 -18.34 -4.77 -38.11
CA LEU A 10 -17.75 -3.60 -37.42
C LEU A 10 -18.15 -3.53 -35.94
N LEU A 11 -19.40 -3.85 -35.62
CA LEU A 11 -19.87 -3.91 -34.24
C LEU A 11 -19.15 -5.01 -33.44
N GLN A 12 -18.90 -6.17 -34.06
CA GLN A 12 -18.17 -7.27 -33.40
C GLN A 12 -16.74 -6.89 -33.12
N ILE A 13 -16.04 -6.23 -34.07
CA ILE A 13 -14.67 -5.75 -33.88
C ILE A 13 -14.63 -4.70 -32.77
N LEU A 14 -15.59 -3.78 -32.75
CA LEU A 14 -15.68 -2.73 -31.73
C LEU A 14 -15.90 -3.34 -30.33
N CYS A 15 -16.79 -4.32 -30.19
CA CYS A 15 -17.02 -5.03 -28.94
C CYS A 15 -15.76 -5.79 -28.50
N LEU A 16 -15.06 -6.44 -29.41
CA LEU A 16 -13.84 -7.18 -29.12
C LEU A 16 -12.72 -6.23 -28.66
N ALA A 17 -12.57 -5.08 -29.31
CA ALA A 17 -11.62 -4.04 -28.91
C ALA A 17 -11.92 -3.46 -27.53
N LEU A 18 -13.19 -3.24 -27.18
CA LEU A 18 -13.63 -2.79 -25.87
C LEU A 18 -13.34 -3.82 -24.77
N LEU A 19 -13.54 -5.12 -25.05
CA LEU A 19 -13.26 -6.20 -24.10
C LEU A 19 -11.75 -6.36 -23.85
N LEU A 20 -10.91 -6.17 -24.86
CA LEU A 20 -9.45 -6.20 -24.72
C LEU A 20 -8.89 -4.98 -23.98
N GLY A 21 -9.56 -3.83 -24.07
CA GLY A 21 -9.15 -2.61 -23.36
C GLY A 21 -9.38 -2.65 -21.84
N MET A 22 -10.22 -3.53 -21.35
CA MET A 22 -10.50 -3.67 -19.91
C MET A 22 -9.49 -4.53 -19.16
N ALA A 23 -8.55 -5.17 -19.84
CA ALA A 23 -7.53 -6.03 -19.25
C ALA A 23 -6.29 -5.27 -18.77
N SER A 24 -6.29 -3.92 -18.78
CA SER A 24 -5.15 -3.12 -18.39
C SER A 24 -5.22 -2.74 -16.92
N CYS A 25 -4.18 -3.15 -16.21
CA CYS A 25 -3.67 -2.56 -14.99
C CYS A 25 -4.34 -2.92 -13.67
N VAL A 26 -4.01 -4.10 -13.19
CA VAL A 26 -3.65 -4.20 -11.77
C VAL A 26 -2.16 -4.52 -11.69
N SER A 27 -1.34 -3.54 -11.88
CA SER A 27 0.03 -3.60 -11.38
C SER A 27 -0.04 -3.38 -9.87
N VAL A 28 -0.30 -4.43 -9.13
CA VAL A 28 0.04 -4.46 -7.71
C VAL A 28 1.56 -4.43 -7.66
N SER A 29 2.13 -3.25 -7.53
CA SER A 29 3.53 -3.13 -7.17
C SER A 29 3.67 -3.74 -5.76
N HIS A 30 4.08 -4.98 -5.69
CA HIS A 30 4.61 -5.57 -4.48
C HIS A 30 5.85 -4.76 -4.10
N GLN A 31 5.66 -3.73 -3.31
CA GLN A 31 6.79 -3.05 -2.68
C GLN A 31 7.38 -4.04 -1.68
N ASN A 32 8.51 -4.63 -2.06
CA ASN A 32 9.25 -5.50 -1.16
C ASN A 32 9.68 -4.69 0.06
N MET A 33 9.07 -5.00 1.19
CA MET A 33 9.42 -4.38 2.46
C MET A 33 10.80 -4.86 2.91
N PRO A 34 11.68 -3.97 3.37
CA PRO A 34 12.96 -4.42 3.92
C PRO A 34 12.74 -5.33 5.13
N GLU A 35 13.65 -6.25 5.37
CA GLU A 35 13.61 -7.20 6.49
C GLU A 35 12.28 -7.99 6.56
N GLU A 36 11.86 -8.56 5.43
CA GLU A 36 10.52 -9.12 5.22
C GLU A 36 10.04 -10.10 6.30
N ASN A 37 10.96 -10.85 6.90
CA ASN A 37 10.65 -11.85 7.95
C ASN A 37 10.97 -11.36 9.37
N SER A 38 11.23 -10.07 9.56
CA SER A 38 11.56 -9.55 10.89
C SER A 38 10.33 -9.44 11.79
N ALA A 39 10.55 -9.63 13.08
CA ALA A 39 9.53 -9.39 14.10
C ALA A 39 9.08 -7.93 14.12
N ASP A 40 9.99 -6.99 13.83
CA ASP A 40 9.70 -5.56 13.79
C ASP A 40 8.73 -5.21 12.66
N LEU A 41 8.91 -5.79 11.47
CA LEU A 41 7.96 -5.62 10.37
C LEU A 41 6.60 -6.25 10.71
N GLY A 42 6.58 -7.41 11.35
CA GLY A 42 5.36 -8.05 11.82
C GLY A 42 4.59 -7.16 12.79
N LEU A 43 5.29 -6.50 13.71
CA LEU A 43 4.72 -5.55 14.65
C LEU A 43 4.19 -4.29 13.94
N LEU A 44 4.94 -3.73 13.00
CA LEU A 44 4.51 -2.60 12.16
C LEU A 44 3.22 -2.93 11.42
N LYS A 45 3.15 -4.10 10.79
CA LYS A 45 1.92 -4.59 10.13
C LYS A 45 0.75 -4.66 11.10
N LYS A 46 0.95 -5.27 12.26
CA LYS A 46 -0.10 -5.45 13.26
C LYS A 46 -0.68 -4.14 13.78
N LYS A 47 0.15 -3.14 14.02
CA LYS A 47 -0.28 -1.87 14.65
C LYS A 47 -0.66 -0.79 13.65
N CYS A 48 0.08 -0.65 12.54
CA CYS A 48 -0.06 0.48 11.63
C CYS A 48 -1.08 0.27 10.51
N THR A 49 -1.49 -0.96 10.23
CA THR A 49 -2.52 -1.25 9.21
C THR A 49 -3.95 -1.13 9.72
N LEU A 50 -4.16 -0.84 10.99
CA LEU A 50 -5.49 -0.69 11.58
C LEU A 50 -6.23 0.57 11.09
N CYS A 51 -5.51 1.59 10.63
CA CYS A 51 -6.08 2.87 10.20
C CYS A 51 -5.86 3.18 8.72
N HIS A 52 -4.76 2.71 8.14
CA HIS A 52 -4.35 2.99 6.76
C HIS A 52 -3.45 1.88 6.22
N GLY A 53 -3.07 1.95 4.95
CA GLY A 53 -2.15 1.02 4.33
C GLY A 53 -0.75 1.04 4.97
N LEU A 54 -0.02 -0.06 4.82
CA LEU A 54 1.33 -0.22 5.38
C LEU A 54 2.29 0.82 4.78
N PRO A 55 2.92 1.67 5.61
CA PRO A 55 3.87 2.66 5.11
C PRO A 55 5.20 1.99 4.75
N HIS A 56 5.77 2.35 3.60
CA HIS A 56 7.10 1.90 3.24
C HIS A 56 8.16 2.81 3.90
N PRO A 57 9.20 2.27 4.58
CA PRO A 57 10.19 3.06 5.31
C PRO A 57 10.88 4.15 4.46
N LYS A 58 11.15 3.87 3.19
CA LYS A 58 11.82 4.80 2.26
C LYS A 58 10.97 6.00 1.83
N ARG A 59 9.73 6.11 2.27
CA ARG A 59 8.90 7.30 2.00
C ARG A 59 9.42 8.55 2.71
N HIS A 60 10.05 8.36 3.85
CA HIS A 60 10.52 9.44 4.71
C HIS A 60 11.97 9.26 5.10
N THR A 61 12.58 10.35 5.54
CA THR A 61 13.90 10.33 6.16
C THR A 61 13.82 9.81 7.60
N GLN A 62 14.95 9.49 8.17
CA GLN A 62 15.05 9.05 9.57
C GLN A 62 14.45 10.10 10.55
N GLU A 63 14.71 11.38 10.30
CA GLU A 63 14.20 12.48 11.12
C GLU A 63 12.68 12.63 10.98
N GLU A 64 12.18 12.60 9.75
CA GLU A 64 10.73 12.67 9.46
C GLU A 64 9.97 11.53 10.15
N TRP A 65 10.50 10.32 10.17
CA TRP A 65 9.91 9.19 10.88
C TRP A 65 9.79 9.44 12.39
N GLY A 66 10.81 10.06 12.98
CA GLY A 66 10.75 10.45 14.39
C GLY A 66 9.55 11.34 14.71
N HIS A 67 9.31 12.33 13.87
CA HIS A 67 8.14 13.23 14.01
C HIS A 67 6.82 12.53 13.72
N LEU A 68 6.74 11.75 12.65
CA LEU A 68 5.53 11.05 12.24
C LEU A 68 5.06 10.03 13.28
N ILE A 69 5.98 9.32 13.94
CA ILE A 69 5.62 8.37 15.02
C ILE A 69 4.95 9.09 16.19
N THR A 70 5.36 10.31 16.51
CA THR A 70 4.70 11.11 17.55
C THR A 70 3.24 11.42 17.17
N ILE A 71 2.99 11.78 15.91
CA ILE A 71 1.64 12.03 15.40
C ILE A 71 0.81 10.73 15.42
N MET A 72 1.38 9.62 14.97
CA MET A 72 0.69 8.32 14.95
C MET A 72 0.35 7.82 16.34
N THR A 73 1.24 8.00 17.30
CA THR A 73 1.00 7.66 18.72
C THR A 73 -0.22 8.43 19.26
N LYS A 74 -0.32 9.72 18.95
CA LYS A 74 -1.49 10.52 19.31
C LYS A 74 -2.78 9.94 18.70
N ARG A 75 -2.74 9.56 17.42
CA ARG A 75 -3.90 8.94 16.73
C ARG A 75 -4.28 7.59 17.32
N MET A 76 -3.29 6.78 17.70
CA MET A 76 -3.53 5.50 18.37
C MET A 76 -4.24 5.69 19.70
N ASN A 77 -3.81 6.68 20.49
CA ASN A 77 -4.47 7.02 21.76
C ASN A 77 -5.92 7.47 21.55
N GLU A 78 -6.17 8.33 20.57
CA GLU A 78 -7.53 8.79 20.21
C GLU A 78 -8.46 7.63 19.81
N LYS A 79 -7.91 6.58 19.22
CA LYS A 79 -8.66 5.39 18.74
C LYS A 79 -8.62 4.21 19.71
N ASN A 80 -8.07 4.37 20.90
CA ASN A 80 -7.91 3.31 21.90
C ASN A 80 -7.13 2.09 21.39
N ILE A 81 -6.15 2.28 20.51
CA ILE A 81 -5.25 1.24 20.05
C ILE A 81 -4.15 1.07 21.08
N SER A 82 -4.08 -0.12 21.69
CA SER A 82 -3.07 -0.41 22.71
C SER A 82 -1.68 -0.62 22.12
N TYR A 83 -0.66 -0.11 22.82
CA TYR A 83 0.74 -0.32 22.52
C TYR A 83 1.59 -0.18 23.79
N THR A 84 2.78 -0.76 23.78
CA THR A 84 3.80 -0.53 24.80
C THR A 84 4.87 0.42 24.30
N LYS A 85 5.69 0.96 25.22
CA LYS A 85 6.84 1.79 24.84
C LYS A 85 7.86 1.00 24.02
N GLU A 86 8.04 -0.26 24.34
CA GLU A 86 8.93 -1.20 23.65
C GLU A 86 8.44 -1.45 22.20
N GLU A 87 7.15 -1.66 22.01
CA GLU A 87 6.54 -1.81 20.69
C GLU A 87 6.75 -0.56 19.84
N LEU A 88 6.52 0.63 20.39
CA LEU A 88 6.77 1.89 19.67
C LEU A 88 8.24 2.09 19.33
N PHE A 89 9.15 1.74 20.24
CA PHE A 89 10.58 1.79 19.98
C PHE A 89 10.99 0.86 18.85
N GLN A 90 10.49 -0.37 18.82
CA GLN A 90 10.74 -1.33 17.74
C GLN A 90 10.23 -0.83 16.40
N ILE A 91 9.01 -0.32 16.34
CA ILE A 91 8.41 0.25 15.11
C ILE A 91 9.24 1.44 14.62
N LYS A 92 9.55 2.38 15.50
CA LYS A 92 10.36 3.56 15.16
C LYS A 92 11.75 3.17 14.66
N SER A 93 12.42 2.25 15.36
CA SER A 93 13.74 1.78 14.97
C SER A 93 13.74 1.11 13.60
N TYR A 94 12.74 0.28 13.31
CA TYR A 94 12.58 -0.35 12.00
C TYR A 94 12.42 0.69 10.89
N LEU A 95 11.54 1.66 11.07
CA LEU A 95 11.27 2.70 10.07
C LEU A 95 12.49 3.59 9.84
N GLN A 96 13.19 3.97 10.91
CA GLN A 96 14.36 4.86 10.85
C GLN A 96 15.57 4.18 10.21
N ARG A 97 15.90 2.92 10.57
CA ARG A 97 17.06 2.23 9.98
C ARG A 97 16.86 1.83 8.52
N ASN A 98 15.61 1.73 8.07
CA ASN A 98 15.26 1.43 6.69
C ASN A 98 14.79 2.65 5.90
N ALA A 99 14.91 3.85 6.44
CA ALA A 99 14.55 5.12 5.80
C ALA A 99 15.40 5.42 4.55
N ARG A 100 14.98 6.40 3.75
CA ARG A 100 15.76 6.90 2.60
C ARG A 100 16.95 7.74 3.04
#